data_2bd874d1dd520bfe46e91e60ad91d436
#
_entry.id   2bd874d1dd520bfe46e91e60ad91d436
#
_cell.length_a   1.000
_cell.length_b   1.000
_cell.length_c   1.000
_cell.angle_alpha   90.00
_cell.angle_beta   90.00
_cell.angle_gamma   90.00
#
_symmetry.space_group_name_H-M   'P 1'
#
loop_
_entity.id
_entity.type
_entity.pdbx_description
1 polymer ?
#
loop_
_entity_poly.entity_id
_entity_poly.type
_entity_poly.pdbx_seq_one_letter_code
_entity_poly.pdbx_strand_id
1 'polypeptide(L)'
;MTVTRGARLTGAGLCAVLALLTVGWILRDLAVLGSGPRLWGFWAGESPWPADGGRPATSPLDPLLLFVYAAAARRPTAFAATGAVTLAVRLPGLWVLGSADELPAAAPGATLAALGTTLVALVAGALLLVTAAVARRPAGTGRPRRGPAVAAALLLLAAAGTWTAWEVHWAAELPLRATVDRFTGGRSVLMPLLATPPGWLNAVVVLTCLAAAGAALVRAGHARPLGMIAGVLLIGGGTGLALALRYDVLADPERIAALAPRDQLHLATWAFTLLTGAAVLVLLGAARTAPHPVAPPRPAIGPPAPPHPRPPGW
;
A
#
# COMPACT_ATOMS: atom_id res chain seq x y z
N MET A 1 -17.30 -10.85 -10.78
CA MET A 1 -16.57 -10.28 -11.94
C MET A 1 -15.88 -11.41 -12.67
N THR A 2 -16.29 -11.75 -13.87
CA THR A 2 -15.50 -12.57 -14.77
C THR A 2 -14.59 -11.64 -15.55
N VAL A 3 -13.42 -11.38 -15.01
CA VAL A 3 -12.34 -10.70 -15.73
C VAL A 3 -11.97 -11.58 -16.93
N THR A 4 -11.84 -11.00 -18.12
CA THR A 4 -11.39 -11.76 -19.29
C THR A 4 -10.05 -12.42 -18.96
N ARG A 5 -9.85 -13.66 -19.44
CA ARG A 5 -8.61 -14.42 -19.19
C ARG A 5 -7.36 -13.61 -19.57
N GLY A 6 -7.43 -12.87 -20.68
CA GLY A 6 -6.36 -11.98 -21.12
C GLY A 6 -6.01 -10.91 -20.07
N ALA A 7 -6.99 -10.11 -19.63
CA ALA A 7 -6.77 -9.05 -18.64
C ALA A 7 -6.23 -9.60 -17.30
N ARG A 8 -6.65 -10.81 -16.90
CA ARG A 8 -6.13 -11.47 -15.70
C ARG A 8 -4.65 -11.84 -15.86
N LEU A 9 -4.28 -12.42 -17.00
CA LEU A 9 -2.89 -12.81 -17.28
C LEU A 9 -2.00 -11.56 -17.40
N THR A 10 -2.44 -10.52 -18.12
CA THR A 10 -1.70 -9.26 -18.25
C THR A 10 -1.46 -8.62 -16.88
N GLY A 11 -2.52 -8.47 -16.07
CA GLY A 11 -2.37 -7.86 -14.73
C GLY A 11 -1.49 -8.69 -13.79
N ALA A 12 -1.59 -10.02 -13.83
CA ALA A 12 -0.71 -10.91 -13.06
C ALA A 12 0.75 -10.80 -13.54
N GLY A 13 0.99 -10.72 -14.85
CA GLY A 13 2.32 -10.50 -15.43
C GLY A 13 2.93 -9.17 -15.00
N LEU A 14 2.16 -8.08 -15.02
CA LEU A 14 2.61 -6.76 -14.54
C LEU A 14 2.98 -6.81 -13.04
N CYS A 15 2.16 -7.45 -12.22
CA CYS A 15 2.48 -7.65 -10.80
C CYS A 15 3.74 -8.50 -10.60
N ALA A 16 3.95 -9.52 -11.43
CA ALA A 16 5.17 -10.35 -11.39
C ALA A 16 6.41 -9.54 -11.76
N VAL A 17 6.34 -8.68 -12.78
CA VAL A 17 7.44 -7.78 -13.15
C VAL A 17 7.78 -6.85 -11.99
N LEU A 18 6.77 -6.19 -11.38
CA LEU A 18 6.97 -5.32 -10.22
C LEU A 18 7.60 -6.07 -9.03
N ALA A 19 7.13 -7.29 -8.77
CA ALA A 19 7.68 -8.14 -7.70
C ALA A 19 9.15 -8.51 -7.98
N LEU A 20 9.49 -8.92 -9.20
CA LEU A 20 10.85 -9.28 -9.59
C LEU A 20 11.81 -8.09 -9.49
N LEU A 21 11.40 -6.90 -9.92
CA LEU A 21 12.20 -5.68 -9.76
C LEU A 21 12.46 -5.39 -8.28
N THR A 22 11.44 -5.49 -7.43
CA THR A 22 11.57 -5.27 -5.99
C THR A 22 12.51 -6.30 -5.35
N VAL A 23 12.36 -7.59 -5.69
CA VAL A 23 13.27 -8.66 -5.23
C VAL A 23 14.70 -8.40 -5.68
N GLY A 24 14.91 -8.02 -6.94
CA GLY A 24 16.24 -7.72 -7.49
C GLY A 24 16.96 -6.63 -6.67
N TRP A 25 16.24 -5.56 -6.32
CA TRP A 25 16.80 -4.50 -5.49
C TRP A 25 17.06 -4.92 -4.04
N ILE A 26 16.19 -5.70 -3.43
CA ILE A 26 16.41 -6.28 -2.09
C ILE A 26 17.64 -7.19 -2.09
N LEU A 27 17.80 -8.04 -3.11
CA LEU A 27 18.97 -8.91 -3.23
C LEU A 27 20.26 -8.12 -3.46
N ARG A 28 20.21 -7.04 -4.26
CA ARG A 28 21.34 -6.12 -4.41
C ARG A 28 21.73 -5.51 -3.08
N ASP A 29 20.77 -4.98 -2.33
CA ASP A 29 21.05 -4.36 -1.03
C ASP A 29 21.55 -5.37 -0.01
N LEU A 30 21.06 -6.60 -0.05
CA LEU A 30 21.59 -7.69 0.76
C LEU A 30 23.06 -7.97 0.42
N ALA A 31 23.43 -7.91 -0.87
CA ALA A 31 24.81 -8.07 -1.29
C ALA A 31 25.69 -6.88 -0.87
N VAL A 32 25.18 -5.64 -0.95
CA VAL A 32 25.90 -4.41 -0.53
C VAL A 32 26.12 -4.39 0.98
N LEU A 33 25.12 -4.77 1.77
CA LEU A 33 25.21 -4.77 3.24
C LEU A 33 25.81 -6.06 3.82
N GLY A 34 25.95 -7.10 3.00
CA GLY A 34 26.60 -8.36 3.31
C GLY A 34 25.81 -9.32 4.22
N SER A 35 24.68 -8.88 4.81
CA SER A 35 23.85 -9.78 5.62
C SER A 35 22.42 -9.29 5.82
N GLY A 36 21.47 -10.23 6.04
CA GLY A 36 20.07 -9.91 6.33
C GLY A 36 19.87 -9.06 7.58
N PRO A 37 20.52 -9.37 8.72
CA PRO A 37 20.44 -8.54 9.92
C PRO A 37 20.89 -7.09 9.71
N ARG A 38 21.91 -6.84 8.90
CA ARG A 38 22.35 -5.46 8.56
C ARG A 38 21.33 -4.74 7.69
N LEU A 39 20.76 -5.43 6.69
CA LEU A 39 19.68 -4.88 5.87
C LEU A 39 18.47 -4.52 6.73
N TRP A 40 18.09 -5.41 7.64
CA TRP A 40 17.00 -5.13 8.58
C TRP A 40 17.32 -3.94 9.48
N GLY A 41 18.52 -3.89 10.09
CA GLY A 41 18.95 -2.76 10.90
C GLY A 41 18.96 -1.44 10.12
N PHE A 42 19.37 -1.46 8.84
CA PHE A 42 19.29 -0.30 7.96
C PHE A 42 17.82 0.15 7.74
N TRP A 43 16.90 -0.76 7.41
CA TRP A 43 15.49 -0.46 7.26
C TRP A 43 14.84 0.06 8.54
N ALA A 44 15.31 -0.43 9.67
CA ALA A 44 14.86 0.01 10.98
C ALA A 44 15.48 1.34 11.43
N GLY A 45 16.47 1.88 10.70
CA GLY A 45 17.12 3.15 11.02
C GLY A 45 18.26 3.04 12.04
N GLU A 46 18.75 1.81 12.32
CA GLU A 46 19.83 1.57 13.28
C GLU A 46 21.22 1.82 12.72
N SER A 47 21.40 1.53 11.46
CA SER A 47 22.74 1.48 10.86
C SER A 47 23.06 2.79 10.16
N PRO A 48 24.23 3.37 10.39
CA PRO A 48 24.72 4.47 9.57
C PRO A 48 24.86 3.99 8.11
N TRP A 49 24.87 4.94 7.19
CA TRP A 49 25.18 4.66 5.80
C TRP A 49 26.52 3.93 5.69
N PRO A 50 26.64 2.92 4.81
CA PRO A 50 27.90 2.20 4.64
C PRO A 50 29.03 3.18 4.30
N ALA A 51 30.13 3.09 5.05
CA ALA A 51 31.30 3.96 4.86
C ALA A 51 31.92 3.80 3.47
N ASP A 52 31.74 2.64 2.85
CA ASP A 52 32.30 2.23 1.56
C ASP A 52 31.55 2.84 0.34
N GLY A 53 30.64 3.80 0.57
CA GLY A 53 29.91 4.48 -0.50
C GLY A 53 28.80 3.67 -1.17
N GLY A 54 28.53 2.47 -0.70
CA GLY A 54 27.43 1.63 -1.19
C GLY A 54 26.07 2.13 -0.68
N ARG A 55 25.36 2.96 -1.46
CA ARG A 55 24.04 3.45 -1.07
C ARG A 55 22.99 2.37 -1.22
N PRO A 56 22.28 1.94 -0.14
CA PRO A 56 21.14 1.06 -0.24
C PRO A 56 20.03 1.73 -1.05
N ALA A 57 19.26 0.93 -1.78
CA ALA A 57 18.19 1.42 -2.64
C ALA A 57 16.81 1.22 -2.02
N THR A 58 16.64 0.15 -1.24
CA THR A 58 15.34 -0.27 -0.72
C THR A 58 15.04 0.28 0.69
N SER A 59 13.78 0.35 1.00
CA SER A 59 13.20 0.77 2.28
C SER A 59 12.30 -0.33 2.85
N PRO A 60 11.81 -0.25 4.11
CA PRO A 60 10.84 -1.18 4.67
C PRO A 60 9.54 -1.30 3.87
N LEU A 61 9.25 -0.29 3.04
CA LEU A 61 8.08 -0.31 2.17
C LEU A 61 8.21 -1.36 1.04
N ASP A 62 9.42 -1.65 0.58
CA ASP A 62 9.64 -2.53 -0.57
C ASP A 62 9.19 -3.99 -0.32
N PRO A 63 9.53 -4.66 0.80
CA PRO A 63 8.95 -5.98 1.10
C PRO A 63 7.42 -5.96 1.26
N LEU A 64 6.85 -4.85 1.72
CA LEU A 64 5.39 -4.70 1.80
C LEU A 64 4.75 -4.58 0.42
N LEU A 65 5.36 -3.81 -0.48
CA LEU A 65 4.94 -3.74 -1.88
C LEU A 65 5.07 -5.09 -2.57
N LEU A 66 6.14 -5.86 -2.30
CA LEU A 66 6.29 -7.22 -2.81
C LEU A 66 5.10 -8.10 -2.39
N PHE A 67 4.69 -8.02 -1.12
CA PHE A 67 3.50 -8.73 -0.64
C PHE A 67 2.22 -8.26 -1.35
N VAL A 68 2.05 -6.95 -1.54
CA VAL A 68 0.91 -6.38 -2.28
C VAL A 68 0.87 -6.90 -3.72
N TYR A 69 2.00 -6.92 -4.43
CA TYR A 69 2.10 -7.41 -5.80
C TYR A 69 1.77 -8.90 -5.90
N ALA A 70 2.32 -9.72 -4.99
CA ALA A 70 2.04 -11.16 -4.93
C ALA A 70 0.55 -11.46 -4.63
N ALA A 71 -0.07 -10.68 -3.75
CA ALA A 71 -1.50 -10.79 -3.44
C ALA A 71 -2.37 -10.34 -4.62
N ALA A 72 -2.00 -9.23 -5.29
CA ALA A 72 -2.74 -8.69 -6.43
C ALA A 72 -2.68 -9.63 -7.64
N ALA A 73 -1.54 -10.28 -7.90
CA ALA A 73 -1.39 -11.26 -8.99
C ALA A 73 -2.45 -12.38 -8.91
N ARG A 74 -2.86 -12.75 -7.69
CA ARG A 74 -3.89 -13.77 -7.44
C ARG A 74 -5.32 -13.21 -7.46
N ARG A 75 -5.49 -11.87 -7.32
CA ARG A 75 -6.80 -11.22 -7.13
C ARG A 75 -6.99 -10.05 -8.09
N PRO A 76 -7.56 -10.27 -9.27
CA PRO A 76 -7.72 -9.22 -10.29
C PRO A 76 -8.47 -7.97 -9.81
N THR A 77 -9.31 -8.10 -8.78
CA THR A 77 -10.03 -6.96 -8.17
C THR A 77 -9.10 -5.97 -7.46
N ALA A 78 -7.85 -6.35 -7.17
CA ALA A 78 -6.85 -5.51 -6.52
C ALA A 78 -6.02 -4.68 -7.52
N PHE A 79 -6.06 -4.96 -8.83
CA PHE A 79 -5.20 -4.30 -9.82
C PHE A 79 -5.29 -2.77 -9.79
N ALA A 80 -6.52 -2.22 -9.71
CA ALA A 80 -6.69 -0.78 -9.65
C ALA A 80 -6.03 -0.15 -8.42
N ALA A 81 -6.25 -0.73 -7.25
CA ALA A 81 -5.70 -0.21 -6.00
C ALA A 81 -4.17 -0.39 -5.97
N THR A 82 -3.66 -1.53 -6.44
CA THR A 82 -2.22 -1.80 -6.57
C THR A 82 -1.56 -0.83 -7.54
N GLY A 83 -2.15 -0.61 -8.72
CA GLY A 83 -1.64 0.34 -9.71
C GLY A 83 -1.60 1.77 -9.16
N ALA A 84 -2.68 2.22 -8.51
CA ALA A 84 -2.76 3.55 -7.92
C ALA A 84 -1.68 3.78 -6.83
N VAL A 85 -1.51 2.82 -5.92
CA VAL A 85 -0.49 2.91 -4.86
C VAL A 85 0.92 2.83 -5.44
N THR A 86 1.17 1.96 -6.43
CA THR A 86 2.46 1.90 -7.12
C THR A 86 2.82 3.24 -7.75
N LEU A 87 1.87 3.87 -8.48
CA LEU A 87 2.06 5.20 -9.05
C LEU A 87 2.36 6.24 -7.96
N ALA A 88 1.52 6.31 -6.93
CA ALA A 88 1.65 7.29 -5.87
C ALA A 88 2.99 7.18 -5.13
N VAL A 89 3.46 5.96 -4.86
CA VAL A 89 4.71 5.70 -4.13
C VAL A 89 5.94 5.92 -5.01
N ARG A 90 5.89 5.56 -6.30
CA ARG A 90 7.06 5.64 -7.20
C ARG A 90 7.19 6.98 -7.93
N LEU A 91 6.12 7.78 -7.99
CA LEU A 91 6.14 9.07 -8.67
C LEU A 91 7.26 10.01 -8.20
N PRO A 92 7.54 10.17 -6.90
CA PRO A 92 8.63 11.02 -6.43
C PRO A 92 10.01 10.64 -6.98
N GLY A 93 10.23 9.36 -7.29
CA GLY A 93 11.49 8.89 -7.86
C GLY A 93 11.89 9.60 -9.16
N LEU A 94 10.94 10.17 -9.91
CA LEU A 94 11.24 10.90 -11.14
C LEU A 94 12.07 12.18 -10.88
N TRP A 95 11.67 12.97 -9.89
CA TRP A 95 12.38 14.21 -9.60
C TRP A 95 13.52 13.99 -8.59
N VAL A 96 13.37 13.07 -7.63
CA VAL A 96 14.44 12.75 -6.66
C VAL A 96 15.67 12.20 -7.35
N LEU A 97 15.50 11.26 -8.29
CA LEU A 97 16.61 10.67 -9.05
C LEU A 97 17.08 11.58 -10.20
N GLY A 98 16.18 12.44 -10.73
CA GLY A 98 16.52 13.40 -11.78
C GLY A 98 17.38 14.59 -11.27
N SER A 99 17.33 14.90 -9.97
CA SER A 99 18.18 15.90 -9.31
C SER A 99 19.48 15.31 -8.73
N ALA A 100 19.94 14.20 -9.30
CA ALA A 100 21.03 13.38 -8.76
C ALA A 100 22.38 14.07 -8.60
N ASP A 101 22.61 15.22 -9.24
CA ASP A 101 23.82 16.05 -9.02
C ASP A 101 23.95 16.55 -7.58
N GLU A 102 22.86 16.48 -6.82
CA GLU A 102 22.80 16.87 -5.42
C GLU A 102 22.90 15.69 -4.45
N LEU A 103 22.87 14.45 -4.95
CA LEU A 103 22.89 13.27 -4.10
C LEU A 103 24.32 12.84 -3.80
N PRO A 104 24.72 12.70 -2.51
CA PRO A 104 26.06 12.23 -2.18
C PRO A 104 26.30 10.83 -2.74
N ALA A 105 27.40 10.69 -3.51
CA ALA A 105 28.14 9.47 -3.86
C ALA A 105 27.32 8.16 -4.10
N ALA A 106 26.24 8.21 -4.86
CA ALA A 106 25.72 6.99 -5.46
C ALA A 106 26.55 6.66 -6.71
N ALA A 107 26.94 5.39 -6.90
CA ALA A 107 27.57 4.98 -8.16
C ALA A 107 26.64 5.37 -9.33
N PRO A 108 27.12 6.06 -10.38
CA PRO A 108 26.28 6.59 -11.46
C PRO A 108 25.37 5.52 -12.09
N GLY A 109 25.86 4.28 -12.21
CA GLY A 109 25.07 3.16 -12.71
C GLY A 109 23.89 2.76 -11.82
N ALA A 110 23.99 2.90 -10.48
CA ALA A 110 22.90 2.57 -9.57
C ALA A 110 21.76 3.60 -9.68
N THR A 111 22.09 4.88 -9.84
CA THR A 111 21.08 5.94 -10.04
C THR A 111 20.31 5.75 -11.34
N LEU A 112 21.00 5.47 -12.46
CA LEU A 112 20.37 5.19 -13.73
C LEU A 112 19.48 3.93 -13.67
N ALA A 113 19.95 2.86 -13.03
CA ALA A 113 19.16 1.65 -12.82
C ALA A 113 17.91 1.92 -11.96
N ALA A 114 18.03 2.74 -10.91
CA ALA A 114 16.91 3.15 -10.06
C ALA A 114 15.89 3.97 -10.84
N LEU A 115 16.35 4.92 -11.68
CA LEU A 115 15.47 5.72 -12.55
C LEU A 115 14.74 4.82 -13.56
N GLY A 116 15.46 3.93 -14.24
CA GLY A 116 14.85 2.95 -15.15
C GLY A 116 13.81 2.08 -14.46
N THR A 117 14.12 1.58 -13.27
CA THR A 117 13.16 0.80 -12.45
C THR A 117 11.93 1.62 -12.09
N THR A 118 12.12 2.89 -11.69
CA THR A 118 11.01 3.80 -11.38
C THR A 118 10.09 4.00 -12.59
N LEU A 119 10.66 4.25 -13.77
CA LEU A 119 9.90 4.40 -15.01
C LEU A 119 9.10 3.13 -15.34
N VAL A 120 9.73 1.95 -15.26
CA VAL A 120 9.04 0.66 -15.48
C VAL A 120 7.92 0.48 -14.46
N ALA A 121 8.14 0.82 -13.19
CA ALA A 121 7.12 0.70 -12.15
C ALA A 121 5.93 1.64 -12.40
N LEU A 122 6.18 2.87 -12.85
CA LEU A 122 5.13 3.83 -13.20
C LEU A 122 4.31 3.36 -14.42
N VAL A 123 4.98 2.88 -15.47
CA VAL A 123 4.29 2.31 -16.64
C VAL A 123 3.46 1.08 -16.24
N ALA A 124 4.04 0.16 -15.46
CA ALA A 124 3.32 -1.01 -14.98
C ALA A 124 2.12 -0.64 -14.08
N GLY A 125 2.27 0.36 -13.21
CA GLY A 125 1.18 0.90 -12.39
C GLY A 125 0.05 1.48 -13.23
N ALA A 126 0.37 2.27 -14.25
CA ALA A 126 -0.60 2.82 -15.19
C ALA A 126 -1.32 1.72 -15.99
N LEU A 127 -0.58 0.73 -16.48
CA LEU A 127 -1.15 -0.41 -17.20
C LEU A 127 -2.04 -1.28 -16.29
N LEU A 128 -1.74 -1.41 -14.99
CA LEU A 128 -2.63 -2.06 -14.03
C LEU A 128 -3.96 -1.31 -13.88
N LEU A 129 -3.94 0.03 -13.87
CA LEU A 129 -5.17 0.84 -13.85
C LEU A 129 -5.98 0.63 -15.13
N VAL A 130 -5.34 0.69 -16.30
CA VAL A 130 -6.00 0.44 -17.60
C VAL A 130 -6.59 -0.96 -17.64
N THR A 131 -5.81 -1.98 -17.24
CA THR A 131 -6.26 -3.37 -17.19
C THR A 131 -7.48 -3.52 -16.28
N ALA A 132 -7.47 -2.87 -15.11
CA ALA A 132 -8.60 -2.86 -14.20
C ALA A 132 -9.82 -2.12 -14.78
N ALA A 133 -9.63 -1.07 -15.54
CA ALA A 133 -10.70 -0.31 -16.18
C ALA A 133 -11.39 -1.12 -17.30
N VAL A 134 -10.59 -1.73 -18.17
CA VAL A 134 -11.09 -2.56 -19.29
C VAL A 134 -11.75 -3.85 -18.80
N ALA A 135 -11.24 -4.42 -17.72
CA ALA A 135 -11.76 -5.66 -17.15
C ALA A 135 -13.09 -5.49 -16.37
N ARG A 136 -13.64 -4.28 -16.28
CA ARG A 136 -14.88 -4.00 -15.54
C ARG A 136 -16.07 -4.66 -16.23
N ARG A 137 -16.51 -5.82 -15.74
CA ARG A 137 -17.86 -6.32 -15.95
C ARG A 137 -18.66 -6.16 -14.66
N PRO A 138 -19.93 -5.72 -14.72
CA PRO A 138 -20.81 -5.65 -13.56
C PRO A 138 -21.15 -7.07 -13.11
N ALA A 139 -20.37 -7.65 -12.24
CA ALA A 139 -20.73 -8.87 -11.55
C ALA A 139 -20.84 -8.49 -10.07
N GLY A 140 -21.88 -9.03 -9.42
CA GLY A 140 -22.19 -8.77 -8.01
C GLY A 140 -20.99 -9.04 -7.10
N THR A 141 -20.17 -8.02 -6.91
CA THR A 141 -19.10 -8.06 -5.92
C THR A 141 -19.78 -8.11 -4.57
N GLY A 142 -19.56 -9.20 -3.84
CA GLY A 142 -20.12 -9.34 -2.50
C GLY A 142 -19.78 -8.12 -1.66
N ARG A 143 -20.80 -7.44 -1.19
CA ARG A 143 -20.65 -6.27 -0.33
C ARG A 143 -20.11 -6.72 1.04
N PRO A 144 -19.18 -6.01 1.64
CA PRO A 144 -18.71 -6.34 2.99
C PRO A 144 -19.87 -6.24 3.99
N ARG A 145 -19.86 -7.07 5.04
CA ARG A 145 -20.83 -7.00 6.13
C ARG A 145 -20.73 -5.64 6.80
N ARG A 146 -21.85 -5.05 7.23
CA ARG A 146 -21.93 -3.69 7.75
C ARG A 146 -21.02 -3.46 8.98
N GLY A 147 -21.08 -4.35 9.97
CA GLY A 147 -20.31 -4.22 11.20
C GLY A 147 -18.79 -4.14 10.96
N PRO A 148 -18.17 -5.17 10.35
CA PRO A 148 -16.74 -5.13 10.01
C PRO A 148 -16.34 -3.98 9.10
N ALA A 149 -17.20 -3.55 8.17
CA ALA A 149 -16.92 -2.44 7.28
C ALA A 149 -16.87 -1.10 8.04
N VAL A 150 -17.82 -0.86 8.94
CA VAL A 150 -17.85 0.35 9.78
C VAL A 150 -16.66 0.36 10.75
N ALA A 151 -16.37 -0.77 11.42
CA ALA A 151 -15.21 -0.87 12.31
C ALA A 151 -13.89 -0.59 11.57
N ALA A 152 -13.70 -1.19 10.39
CA ALA A 152 -12.52 -0.93 9.56
C ALA A 152 -12.44 0.54 9.13
N ALA A 153 -13.58 1.16 8.76
CA ALA A 153 -13.61 2.57 8.37
C ALA A 153 -13.21 3.49 9.53
N LEU A 154 -13.71 3.25 10.74
CA LEU A 154 -13.35 4.04 11.93
C LEU A 154 -11.87 3.92 12.26
N LEU A 155 -11.30 2.72 12.21
CA LEU A 155 -9.88 2.47 12.41
C LEU A 155 -9.02 3.20 11.36
N LEU A 156 -9.42 3.15 10.09
CA LEU A 156 -8.71 3.82 9.00
C LEU A 156 -8.80 5.36 9.13
N LEU A 157 -9.95 5.90 9.55
CA LEU A 157 -10.09 7.34 9.82
C LEU A 157 -9.22 7.79 10.99
N ALA A 158 -9.19 7.00 12.08
CA ALA A 158 -8.32 7.27 13.22
C ALA A 158 -6.83 7.25 12.80
N ALA A 159 -6.41 6.27 11.99
CA ALA A 159 -5.05 6.21 11.47
C ALA A 159 -4.73 7.41 10.56
N ALA A 160 -5.64 7.78 9.66
CA ALA A 160 -5.47 8.97 8.82
C ALA A 160 -5.32 10.25 9.66
N GLY A 161 -6.15 10.41 10.69
CA GLY A 161 -6.07 11.54 11.63
C GLY A 161 -4.72 11.58 12.37
N THR A 162 -4.25 10.44 12.86
CA THR A 162 -2.95 10.32 13.56
C THR A 162 -1.78 10.73 12.66
N TRP A 163 -1.71 10.20 11.42
CA TRP A 163 -0.66 10.58 10.49
C TRP A 163 -0.73 12.04 10.05
N THR A 164 -1.94 12.57 9.87
CA THR A 164 -2.13 14.01 9.59
C THR A 164 -1.65 14.87 10.75
N ALA A 165 -1.97 14.49 11.99
CA ALA A 165 -1.52 15.21 13.18
C ALA A 165 0.02 15.25 13.26
N TRP A 166 0.70 14.14 12.95
CA TRP A 166 2.16 14.11 12.88
C TRP A 166 2.73 15.02 11.79
N GLU A 167 2.14 15.07 10.60
CA GLU A 167 2.62 15.99 9.54
C GLU A 167 2.41 17.46 9.92
N VAL A 168 1.29 17.79 10.57
CA VAL A 168 1.06 19.14 11.11
C VAL A 168 2.09 19.49 12.19
N HIS A 169 2.38 18.55 13.09
CA HIS A 169 3.43 18.73 14.11
C HIS A 169 4.80 18.99 13.47
N TRP A 170 5.23 18.15 12.52
CA TRP A 170 6.50 18.35 11.83
C TRP A 170 6.57 19.66 11.04
N ALA A 171 5.46 20.07 10.42
CA ALA A 171 5.39 21.33 9.71
C ALA A 171 5.54 22.56 10.64
N ALA A 172 5.12 22.42 11.92
CA ALA A 172 5.27 23.46 12.92
C ALA A 172 6.68 23.51 13.54
N GLU A 173 7.35 22.35 13.70
CA GLU A 173 8.64 22.23 14.36
C GLU A 173 9.84 22.43 13.42
N LEU A 174 9.69 22.06 12.14
CA LEU A 174 10.78 22.08 11.19
C LEU A 174 10.84 23.41 10.42
N PRO A 175 12.05 23.87 10.04
CA PRO A 175 12.19 24.97 9.10
C PRO A 175 11.47 24.64 7.78
N LEU A 176 10.91 25.65 7.11
CA LEU A 176 10.15 25.49 5.86
C LEU A 176 10.88 24.63 4.83
N ARG A 177 12.19 24.84 4.66
CA ARG A 177 13.01 24.05 3.73
C ARG A 177 12.99 22.57 4.08
N ALA A 178 13.20 22.21 5.35
CA ALA A 178 13.18 20.81 5.78
C ALA A 178 11.78 20.20 5.63
N THR A 179 10.72 20.97 5.88
CA THR A 179 9.33 20.56 5.64
C THR A 179 9.11 20.28 4.16
N VAL A 180 9.56 21.16 3.24
CA VAL A 180 9.46 20.93 1.78
C VAL A 180 10.25 19.70 1.37
N ASP A 181 11.50 19.56 1.86
CA ASP A 181 12.36 18.41 1.55
C ASP A 181 11.76 17.08 1.99
N ARG A 182 10.95 17.05 3.06
CA ARG A 182 10.22 15.84 3.48
C ARG A 182 9.22 15.36 2.42
N PHE A 183 8.69 16.25 1.58
CA PHE A 183 7.78 15.88 0.50
C PHE A 183 8.49 15.70 -0.84
N THR A 184 9.56 16.44 -1.08
CA THR A 184 10.28 16.44 -2.36
C THR A 184 11.52 15.56 -2.38
N GLY A 185 12.03 15.12 -1.22
CA GLY A 185 13.27 14.33 -1.14
C GLY A 185 14.53 15.15 -1.31
N GLY A 186 14.53 16.43 -0.86
CA GLY A 186 15.69 17.32 -0.90
C GLY A 186 16.80 16.92 0.06
N ARG A 187 17.86 17.77 0.13
CA ARG A 187 19.11 17.50 0.86
C ARG A 187 18.96 17.30 2.36
N SER A 188 17.88 17.82 2.96
CA SER A 188 17.61 17.67 4.40
C SER A 188 17.13 16.27 4.79
N VAL A 189 16.85 15.39 3.81
CA VAL A 189 16.32 14.05 4.06
C VAL A 189 17.22 13.00 3.43
N LEU A 190 17.92 12.27 4.29
CA LEU A 190 18.71 11.10 3.86
C LEU A 190 17.74 9.93 3.64
N MET A 191 17.72 9.40 2.42
CA MET A 191 16.81 8.30 2.06
C MET A 191 17.47 7.34 1.06
N PRO A 192 17.08 6.03 1.04
CA PRO A 192 17.47 5.08 0.02
C PRO A 192 17.09 5.55 -1.38
N LEU A 193 17.73 5.01 -2.44
CA LEU A 193 17.55 5.47 -3.82
C LEU A 193 16.09 5.33 -4.31
N LEU A 194 15.40 4.25 -3.94
CA LEU A 194 14.01 3.99 -4.34
C LEU A 194 12.99 4.36 -3.27
N ALA A 195 13.45 4.90 -2.13
CA ALA A 195 12.55 5.28 -1.07
C ALA A 195 11.67 6.47 -1.49
N THR A 196 10.47 6.45 -1.00
CA THR A 196 9.53 7.57 -1.12
C THR A 196 9.83 8.60 -0.04
N PRO A 197 9.88 9.90 -0.35
CA PRO A 197 10.03 10.94 0.67
C PRO A 197 9.01 10.76 1.81
N PRO A 198 9.42 10.90 3.08
CA PRO A 198 8.59 10.51 4.22
C PRO A 198 7.27 11.28 4.32
N GLY A 199 7.26 12.58 4.08
CA GLY A 199 6.02 13.37 4.07
C GLY A 199 5.09 12.99 2.92
N TRP A 200 5.66 12.71 1.74
CA TRP A 200 4.89 12.20 0.61
C TRP A 200 4.30 10.82 0.91
N LEU A 201 5.08 9.91 1.49
CA LEU A 201 4.59 8.58 1.88
C LEU A 201 3.45 8.68 2.87
N ASN A 202 3.57 9.55 3.88
CA ASN A 202 2.51 9.78 4.85
C ASN A 202 1.24 10.33 4.20
N ALA A 203 1.36 11.24 3.23
CA ALA A 203 0.22 11.71 2.44
C ALA A 203 -0.44 10.57 1.65
N VAL A 204 0.34 9.68 1.03
CA VAL A 204 -0.17 8.49 0.33
C VAL A 204 -0.90 7.55 1.30
N VAL A 205 -0.36 7.32 2.49
CA VAL A 205 -1.00 6.51 3.54
C VAL A 205 -2.32 7.13 3.97
N VAL A 206 -2.34 8.44 4.27
CA VAL A 206 -3.56 9.18 4.67
C VAL A 206 -4.62 9.07 3.56
N LEU A 207 -4.27 9.39 2.32
CA LEU A 207 -5.21 9.34 1.19
C LEU A 207 -5.73 7.92 0.95
N THR A 208 -4.89 6.90 1.08
CA THR A 208 -5.28 5.50 0.93
C THR A 208 -6.23 5.08 2.06
N CYS A 209 -5.97 5.49 3.30
CA CYS A 209 -6.85 5.24 4.44
C CYS A 209 -8.21 5.92 4.27
N LEU A 210 -8.24 7.19 3.85
CA LEU A 210 -9.48 7.94 3.59
C LEU A 210 -10.30 7.29 2.45
N ALA A 211 -9.65 6.93 1.34
CA ALA A 211 -10.31 6.26 0.23
C ALA A 211 -10.86 4.88 0.63
N ALA A 212 -10.10 4.11 1.42
CA ALA A 212 -10.53 2.81 1.92
C ALA A 212 -11.67 2.93 2.93
N ALA A 213 -11.62 3.92 3.84
CA ALA A 213 -12.69 4.21 4.79
C ALA A 213 -13.98 4.61 4.09
N GLY A 214 -13.90 5.55 3.13
CA GLY A 214 -15.04 5.97 2.32
C GLY A 214 -15.66 4.78 1.55
N ALA A 215 -14.81 3.97 0.90
CA ALA A 215 -15.27 2.77 0.20
C ALA A 215 -15.94 1.75 1.15
N ALA A 216 -15.42 1.59 2.38
CA ALA A 216 -15.99 0.70 3.39
C ALA A 216 -17.36 1.21 3.90
N LEU A 217 -17.50 2.51 4.15
CA LEU A 217 -18.77 3.12 4.61
C LEU A 217 -19.88 2.97 3.56
N VAL A 218 -19.58 3.22 2.27
CA VAL A 218 -20.55 3.03 1.20
C VAL A 218 -20.65 1.55 0.75
N ARG A 219 -19.90 0.67 1.40
CA ARG A 219 -19.87 -0.77 1.12
C ARG A 219 -19.57 -1.07 -0.35
N ALA A 220 -18.67 -0.31 -0.95
CA ALA A 220 -18.27 -0.48 -2.33
C ALA A 220 -17.54 -1.82 -2.55
N GLY A 221 -17.67 -2.39 -3.74
CA GLY A 221 -17.03 -3.68 -4.07
C GLY A 221 -15.49 -3.62 -4.02
N HIS A 222 -14.89 -2.44 -4.13
CA HIS A 222 -13.45 -2.21 -4.04
C HIS A 222 -12.97 -1.87 -2.61
N ALA A 223 -13.86 -1.79 -1.61
CA ALA A 223 -13.50 -1.51 -0.21
C ALA A 223 -12.48 -2.53 0.33
N ARG A 224 -12.65 -3.80 -0.02
CA ARG A 224 -11.77 -4.87 0.44
C ARG A 224 -10.32 -4.73 -0.08
N PRO A 225 -10.06 -4.64 -1.39
CA PRO A 225 -8.69 -4.48 -1.89
C PRO A 225 -8.03 -3.18 -1.42
N LEU A 226 -8.74 -2.05 -1.38
CA LEU A 226 -8.22 -0.80 -0.85
C LEU A 226 -7.88 -0.90 0.63
N GLY A 227 -8.78 -1.44 1.45
CA GLY A 227 -8.54 -1.61 2.87
C GLY A 227 -7.40 -2.59 3.17
N MET A 228 -7.22 -3.65 2.39
CA MET A 228 -6.07 -4.55 2.53
C MET A 228 -4.75 -3.83 2.23
N ILE A 229 -4.70 -2.99 1.19
CA ILE A 229 -3.49 -2.20 0.89
C ILE A 229 -3.24 -1.18 2.00
N ALA A 230 -4.26 -0.44 2.45
CA ALA A 230 -4.15 0.48 3.58
C ALA A 230 -3.62 -0.24 4.84
N GLY A 231 -4.15 -1.43 5.15
CA GLY A 231 -3.68 -2.24 6.29
C GLY A 231 -2.20 -2.63 6.17
N VAL A 232 -1.75 -3.03 4.97
CA VAL A 232 -0.34 -3.34 4.72
C VAL A 232 0.54 -2.11 4.88
N LEU A 233 0.13 -0.96 4.35
CA LEU A 233 0.89 0.30 4.50
C LEU A 233 0.98 0.74 5.97
N LEU A 234 -0.10 0.57 6.75
CA LEU A 234 -0.11 0.87 8.19
C LEU A 234 0.82 -0.06 8.98
N ILE A 235 0.91 -1.34 8.62
CA ILE A 235 1.91 -2.26 9.21
C ILE A 235 3.32 -1.74 8.95
N GLY A 236 3.58 -1.21 7.75
CA GLY A 236 4.85 -0.55 7.43
C GLY A 236 5.18 0.63 8.33
N GLY A 237 4.17 1.43 8.70
CA GLY A 237 4.33 2.52 9.67
C GLY A 237 4.72 2.06 11.07
N GLY A 238 4.51 0.78 11.41
CA GLY A 238 4.89 0.18 12.68
C GLY A 238 6.30 -0.41 12.75
N THR A 239 7.12 -0.28 11.70
CA THR A 239 8.47 -0.88 11.67
C THR A 239 9.39 -0.33 12.76
N GLY A 240 9.20 0.92 13.19
CA GLY A 240 9.91 1.50 14.34
C GLY A 240 9.70 0.74 15.66
N LEU A 241 8.58 0.03 15.80
CA LEU A 241 8.33 -0.81 16.98
C LEU A 241 9.31 -2.00 17.07
N ALA A 242 9.77 -2.51 15.93
CA ALA A 242 10.77 -3.57 15.89
C ALA A 242 12.12 -3.11 16.46
N LEU A 243 12.47 -1.82 16.28
CA LEU A 243 13.63 -1.20 16.94
C LEU A 243 13.46 -1.15 18.46
N ALA A 244 12.31 -0.66 18.91
CA ALA A 244 12.03 -0.56 20.34
C ALA A 244 12.04 -1.93 21.04
N LEU A 245 11.63 -3.00 20.34
CA LEU A 245 11.74 -4.38 20.80
C LEU A 245 13.21 -4.85 20.85
N ARG A 246 13.99 -4.54 19.83
CA ARG A 246 15.39 -4.97 19.74
C ARG A 246 16.28 -4.35 20.82
N TYR A 247 16.01 -3.11 21.21
CA TYR A 247 16.75 -2.41 22.25
C TYR A 247 16.15 -2.60 23.65
N ASP A 248 15.27 -3.60 23.82
CA ASP A 248 14.59 -3.92 25.09
C ASP A 248 13.83 -2.72 25.71
N VAL A 249 13.54 -1.71 24.91
CA VAL A 249 12.79 -0.53 25.40
C VAL A 249 11.41 -0.92 25.87
N LEU A 250 10.77 -1.87 25.18
CA LEU A 250 9.42 -2.34 25.53
C LEU A 250 9.42 -3.34 26.68
N ALA A 251 10.55 -3.96 26.99
CA ALA A 251 10.66 -4.92 28.08
C ALA A 251 10.79 -4.24 29.46
N ASP A 252 11.16 -2.95 29.45
CA ASP A 252 11.41 -2.18 30.67
C ASP A 252 10.49 -0.93 30.75
N PRO A 253 9.44 -0.98 31.57
CA PRO A 253 8.53 0.14 31.74
C PRO A 253 9.23 1.45 32.22
N GLU A 254 10.30 1.32 33.00
CA GLU A 254 11.04 2.50 33.47
C GLU A 254 11.79 3.20 32.34
N ARG A 255 12.32 2.43 31.39
CA ARG A 255 12.91 2.99 30.16
C ARG A 255 11.87 3.73 29.31
N ILE A 256 10.66 3.17 29.17
CA ILE A 256 9.58 3.86 28.47
C ILE A 256 9.21 5.16 29.17
N ALA A 257 9.10 5.13 30.50
CA ALA A 257 8.79 6.32 31.30
C ALA A 257 9.89 7.40 31.25
N ALA A 258 11.13 6.99 31.03
CA ALA A 258 12.29 7.89 30.91
C ALA A 258 12.40 8.55 29.53
N LEU A 259 11.68 8.06 28.49
CA LEU A 259 11.66 8.68 27.18
C LEU A 259 11.00 10.07 27.23
N ALA A 260 11.44 10.97 26.36
CA ALA A 260 10.73 12.23 26.18
C ALA A 260 9.25 11.97 25.77
N PRO A 261 8.28 12.79 26.18
CA PRO A 261 6.87 12.58 25.87
C PRO A 261 6.57 12.38 24.36
N ARG A 262 7.33 13.07 23.53
CA ARG A 262 7.25 12.92 22.08
C ARG A 262 7.62 11.51 21.59
N ASP A 263 8.69 10.94 22.18
CA ASP A 263 9.16 9.60 21.78
C ASP A 263 8.24 8.50 22.29
N GLN A 264 7.63 8.71 23.49
CA GLN A 264 6.55 7.85 23.98
C GLN A 264 5.34 7.87 23.04
N LEU A 265 4.96 9.07 22.55
CA LEU A 265 3.85 9.22 21.60
C LEU A 265 4.17 8.57 20.24
N HIS A 266 5.42 8.66 19.76
CA HIS A 266 5.88 7.94 18.56
C HIS A 266 5.76 6.43 18.74
N LEU A 267 6.23 5.91 19.88
CA LEU A 267 6.14 4.48 20.19
C LEU A 267 4.68 4.01 20.22
N ALA A 268 3.79 4.78 20.87
CA ALA A 268 2.36 4.50 20.88
C ALA A 268 1.75 4.55 19.47
N THR A 269 2.20 5.49 18.62
CA THR A 269 1.74 5.59 17.22
C THR A 269 2.17 4.38 16.41
N TRP A 270 3.41 3.89 16.56
CA TRP A 270 3.87 2.68 15.87
C TRP A 270 3.06 1.46 16.28
N ALA A 271 2.81 1.28 17.58
CA ALA A 271 1.95 0.19 18.08
C ALA A 271 0.52 0.32 17.54
N PHE A 272 -0.06 1.52 17.59
CA PHE A 272 -1.40 1.80 17.08
C PHE A 272 -1.52 1.49 15.59
N THR A 273 -0.59 1.93 14.76
CA THR A 273 -0.63 1.69 13.30
C THR A 273 -0.47 0.22 12.94
N LEU A 274 0.42 -0.50 13.63
CA LEU A 274 0.60 -1.95 13.48
C LEU A 274 -0.71 -2.70 13.81
N LEU A 275 -1.28 -2.42 14.97
CA LEU A 275 -2.51 -3.08 15.43
C LEU A 275 -3.70 -2.73 14.53
N THR A 276 -3.81 -1.46 14.13
CA THR A 276 -4.84 -1.00 13.20
C THR A 276 -4.70 -1.68 11.85
N GLY A 277 -3.50 -1.73 11.30
CA GLY A 277 -3.24 -2.42 10.03
C GLY A 277 -3.63 -3.90 10.10
N ALA A 278 -3.22 -4.61 11.16
CA ALA A 278 -3.58 -6.01 11.37
C ALA A 278 -5.10 -6.20 11.54
N ALA A 279 -5.76 -5.34 12.34
CA ALA A 279 -7.21 -5.38 12.55
C ALA A 279 -7.99 -5.15 11.23
N VAL A 280 -7.57 -4.17 10.41
CA VAL A 280 -8.19 -3.90 9.09
C VAL A 280 -8.03 -5.10 8.16
N LEU A 281 -6.85 -5.73 8.13
CA LEU A 281 -6.61 -6.95 7.35
C LEU A 281 -7.53 -8.09 7.78
N VAL A 282 -7.73 -8.30 9.08
CA VAL A 282 -8.62 -9.33 9.61
C VAL A 282 -10.07 -9.00 9.29
N LEU A 283 -10.54 -7.78 9.60
CA LEU A 283 -11.93 -7.35 9.40
C LEU A 283 -12.37 -7.44 7.93
N LEU A 284 -11.52 -7.00 7.01
CA LEU A 284 -11.83 -7.01 5.58
C LEU A 284 -11.38 -8.29 4.89
N GLY A 285 -10.37 -8.99 5.42
CA GLY A 285 -9.89 -10.28 4.92
C GLY A 285 -10.83 -11.44 5.23
N ALA A 286 -11.28 -11.55 6.48
CA ALA A 286 -12.15 -12.62 6.97
C ALA A 286 -13.64 -12.40 6.61
N ALA A 287 -14.05 -11.21 6.22
CA ALA A 287 -15.43 -10.92 5.86
C ALA A 287 -15.85 -11.80 4.66
N ARG A 288 -16.46 -12.98 4.98
CA ARG A 288 -17.13 -13.79 3.99
C ARG A 288 -18.20 -12.91 3.32
N THR A 289 -18.23 -12.87 1.99
CA THR A 289 -19.32 -12.28 1.23
C THR A 289 -20.63 -12.87 1.77
N ALA A 290 -21.55 -12.00 2.19
CA ALA A 290 -22.90 -12.48 2.53
C ALA A 290 -23.40 -13.32 1.36
N PRO A 291 -23.95 -14.53 1.59
CA PRO A 291 -24.55 -15.31 0.53
C PRO A 291 -25.55 -14.40 -0.19
N HIS A 292 -25.45 -14.34 -1.51
CA HIS A 292 -26.52 -13.70 -2.27
C HIS A 292 -27.82 -14.42 -1.88
N PRO A 293 -28.89 -13.70 -1.51
CA PRO A 293 -30.19 -14.32 -1.46
C PRO A 293 -30.37 -14.96 -2.83
N VAL A 294 -30.42 -16.28 -2.86
CA VAL A 294 -30.81 -17.02 -4.08
C VAL A 294 -32.17 -16.45 -4.45
N ALA A 295 -32.22 -15.68 -5.54
CA ALA A 295 -33.50 -15.21 -6.04
C ALA A 295 -34.38 -16.45 -6.14
N PRO A 296 -35.62 -16.43 -5.59
CA PRO A 296 -36.51 -17.57 -5.72
C PRO A 296 -36.55 -17.92 -7.20
N PRO A 297 -36.50 -19.24 -7.53
CA PRO A 297 -36.57 -19.65 -8.91
C PRO A 297 -37.77 -18.92 -9.54
N ARG A 298 -37.52 -18.18 -10.62
CA ARG A 298 -38.59 -17.56 -11.37
C ARG A 298 -39.59 -18.69 -11.67
N PRO A 299 -40.89 -18.52 -11.33
CA PRO A 299 -41.87 -19.50 -11.69
C PRO A 299 -41.71 -19.78 -13.18
N ALA A 300 -41.50 -21.05 -13.51
CA ALA A 300 -41.38 -21.46 -14.91
C ALA A 300 -42.58 -20.85 -15.63
N ILE A 301 -42.29 -19.90 -16.54
CA ILE A 301 -43.34 -19.40 -17.44
C ILE A 301 -43.81 -20.64 -18.17
N GLY A 302 -45.00 -21.10 -17.81
CA GLY A 302 -45.60 -22.22 -18.49
C GLY A 302 -45.60 -21.96 -20.00
N PRO A 303 -45.60 -23.02 -20.82
CA PRO A 303 -45.67 -22.86 -22.26
C PRO A 303 -46.82 -21.90 -22.60
N PRO A 304 -46.61 -20.97 -23.56
CA PRO A 304 -47.68 -20.05 -23.96
C PRO A 304 -48.98 -20.84 -24.25
N ALA A 305 -50.06 -20.37 -23.65
CA ALA A 305 -51.37 -21.02 -23.87
C ALA A 305 -51.59 -21.16 -25.37
N PRO A 306 -52.10 -22.32 -25.85
CA PRO A 306 -52.38 -22.51 -27.26
C PRO A 306 -53.33 -21.39 -27.74
N PRO A 307 -53.13 -20.88 -28.97
CA PRO A 307 -53.98 -19.83 -29.51
C PRO A 307 -55.44 -20.30 -29.51
N HIS A 308 -56.30 -19.51 -28.89
CA HIS A 308 -57.71 -19.79 -28.89
C HIS A 308 -58.19 -19.96 -30.33
N PRO A 309 -58.99 -21.04 -30.64
CA PRO A 309 -59.59 -21.21 -31.93
C PRO A 309 -60.45 -19.97 -32.26
N ARG A 310 -60.19 -19.34 -33.43
CA ARG A 310 -61.01 -18.23 -33.90
C ARG A 310 -62.42 -18.76 -34.08
N PRO A 311 -63.44 -18.04 -33.60
CA PRO A 311 -64.83 -18.43 -33.88
C PRO A 311 -65.06 -18.48 -35.39
N PRO A 312 -65.76 -19.48 -35.92
CA PRO A 312 -66.10 -19.53 -37.32
C PRO A 312 -67.06 -18.38 -37.62
N GLY A 313 -66.68 -17.45 -38.49
CA GLY A 313 -67.65 -16.47 -38.98
C GLY A 313 -67.18 -15.01 -39.04
N TRP A 314 -65.88 -14.73 -39.03
CA TRP A 314 -65.36 -13.37 -39.32
C TRP A 314 -64.33 -13.39 -40.43
#